data_e08fd8092308070c7730952d079bfd26
#
_entry.id   e08fd8092308070c7730952d079bfd26
#
_cell.length_a   1.000
_cell.length_b   1.000
_cell.length_c   1.000
_cell.angle_alpha   90.00
_cell.angle_beta   90.00
_cell.angle_gamma   90.00
#
_symmetry.space_group_name_H-M   'P 1'
#
loop_
_entity.id
_entity.type
_entity.pdbx_description
1 polymer ?
#
loop_
_entity_poly.entity_id
_entity_poly.type
_entity_poly.pdbx_seq_one_letter_code
_entity_poly.pdbx_strand_id
1 'polypeptide(L)'
;MIAMERLIQAVDELTPRDRPVMVHASLRSFGEWIEGGAETLLDALLSGRRTVLVPSFSESHFDAVPMAAMRPARNGVDYADFAGKIRDGPEYTIGCGLIDPSMGTVPATLIARPGACRGQHPLDSFAALGPQAAELVAGQSTTDVYAPLRALAERGGTVLLMGVGLNRMTALHLAEQQSGRRLFVRWTRGKQGEVKMVETGSCSEGFPRLEPCLRPYALTAGVGRSQWTAYPAKETIAAASAAMSADPGITHCSDNDCIRCRDSIAGGPIGSVVLGNGA
;
A
#
# COMPACT_ATOMS: atom_id res chain seq x y z
N MET A 1 -26.47 -13.25 -4.29
CA MET A 1 -26.24 -11.84 -4.66
C MET A 1 -26.17 -11.01 -3.39
N ILE A 2 -25.16 -10.15 -3.25
CA ILE A 2 -24.93 -9.32 -2.07
C ILE A 2 -25.53 -7.94 -2.32
N ALA A 3 -26.49 -7.55 -1.48
CA ALA A 3 -27.15 -6.25 -1.56
C ALA A 3 -26.31 -5.15 -0.90
N MET A 4 -26.55 -3.91 -1.29
CA MET A 4 -25.88 -2.69 -0.78
C MET A 4 -26.01 -2.56 0.73
N GLU A 5 -27.20 -2.84 1.28
CA GLU A 5 -27.50 -2.75 2.72
C GLU A 5 -26.62 -3.69 3.54
N ARG A 6 -26.36 -4.92 3.02
CA ARG A 6 -25.45 -5.86 3.70
C ARG A 6 -23.99 -5.37 3.71
N LEU A 7 -23.56 -4.73 2.62
CA LEU A 7 -22.24 -4.12 2.55
C LEU A 7 -22.11 -2.97 3.56
N ILE A 8 -23.09 -2.05 3.58
CA ILE A 8 -23.12 -0.93 4.52
C ILE A 8 -23.12 -1.43 5.97
N GLN A 9 -23.92 -2.43 6.28
CA GLN A 9 -23.96 -3.03 7.62
C GLN A 9 -22.57 -3.53 8.03
N ALA A 10 -21.90 -4.31 7.18
CA ALA A 10 -20.58 -4.84 7.48
C ALA A 10 -19.53 -3.73 7.63
N VAL A 11 -19.58 -2.69 6.80
CA VAL A 11 -18.70 -1.52 6.91
C VAL A 11 -18.95 -0.79 8.24
N ASP A 12 -20.21 -0.60 8.65
CA ASP A 12 -20.56 0.05 9.92
C ASP A 12 -20.17 -0.77 11.16
N GLU A 13 -20.22 -2.10 11.06
CA GLU A 13 -19.75 -3.00 12.12
C GLU A 13 -18.22 -2.95 12.32
N LEU A 14 -17.46 -2.72 11.23
CA LEU A 14 -16.00 -2.84 11.22
C LEU A 14 -15.26 -1.52 11.27
N THR A 15 -15.87 -0.43 10.81
CA THR A 15 -15.16 0.85 10.65
C THR A 15 -15.97 2.02 11.20
N PRO A 16 -15.35 2.93 11.98
CA PRO A 16 -16.04 4.10 12.48
C PRO A 16 -16.55 5.02 11.36
N ARG A 17 -17.68 5.67 11.57
CA ARG A 17 -18.17 6.75 10.70
C ARG A 17 -17.28 7.99 10.82
N ASP A 18 -17.30 8.85 9.82
CA ASP A 18 -16.50 10.10 9.76
C ASP A 18 -14.98 9.89 9.90
N ARG A 19 -14.48 8.65 9.72
CA ARG A 19 -13.05 8.31 9.77
C ARG A 19 -12.57 7.72 8.45
N PRO A 20 -11.27 7.88 8.14
CA PRO A 20 -10.72 7.26 6.95
C PRO A 20 -10.56 5.75 7.10
N VAL A 21 -10.76 5.03 6.01
CA VAL A 21 -10.56 3.58 5.92
C VAL A 21 -9.65 3.26 4.74
N MET A 22 -8.55 2.56 5.01
CA MET A 22 -7.70 1.99 3.97
C MET A 22 -8.19 0.62 3.60
N VAL A 23 -8.36 0.36 2.31
CA VAL A 23 -8.99 -0.87 1.81
C VAL A 23 -8.03 -1.68 0.95
N HIS A 24 -7.94 -2.97 1.28
CA HIS A 24 -7.39 -4.01 0.42
C HIS A 24 -8.48 -5.05 0.17
N ALA A 25 -8.83 -5.30 -1.08
CA ALA A 25 -9.98 -6.13 -1.41
C ALA A 25 -9.69 -7.13 -2.52
N SER A 26 -10.25 -8.32 -2.38
CA SER A 26 -10.38 -9.30 -3.45
C SER A 26 -11.85 -9.54 -3.74
N LEU A 27 -12.40 -8.96 -4.81
CA LEU A 27 -13.81 -9.17 -5.16
C LEU A 27 -14.14 -10.64 -5.43
N ARG A 28 -13.17 -11.42 -5.89
CA ARG A 28 -13.34 -12.87 -6.11
C ARG A 28 -13.61 -13.64 -4.81
N SER A 29 -13.13 -13.15 -3.68
CA SER A 29 -13.31 -13.79 -2.38
C SER A 29 -14.77 -13.83 -1.92
N PHE A 30 -15.62 -12.91 -2.41
CA PHE A 30 -17.03 -12.85 -2.03
C PHE A 30 -17.82 -14.09 -2.46
N GLY A 31 -17.36 -14.78 -3.52
CA GLY A 31 -17.98 -16.00 -4.03
C GLY A 31 -19.42 -15.81 -4.54
N GLU A 32 -19.90 -14.58 -4.49
CA GLU A 32 -21.20 -14.13 -4.94
C GLU A 32 -21.10 -12.82 -5.69
N TRP A 33 -22.07 -12.53 -6.54
CA TRP A 33 -22.17 -11.28 -7.26
C TRP A 33 -22.58 -10.13 -6.34
N ILE A 34 -21.88 -9.02 -6.43
CA ILE A 34 -22.34 -7.74 -5.88
C ILE A 34 -23.08 -7.02 -7.02
N GLU A 35 -24.31 -6.62 -6.81
CA GLU A 35 -25.05 -5.78 -7.76
C GLU A 35 -24.30 -4.46 -7.96
N GLY A 36 -24.00 -4.07 -9.21
CA GLY A 36 -23.16 -2.91 -9.50
C GLY A 36 -21.65 -3.09 -9.21
N GLY A 37 -21.23 -4.26 -8.71
CA GLY A 37 -19.81 -4.62 -8.59
C GLY A 37 -19.00 -3.72 -7.65
N ALA A 38 -17.82 -3.27 -8.15
CA ALA A 38 -16.92 -2.42 -7.38
C ALA A 38 -17.48 -1.03 -7.11
N GLU A 39 -18.37 -0.52 -7.96
CA GLU A 39 -19.03 0.77 -7.75
C GLU A 39 -19.90 0.75 -6.50
N THR A 40 -20.76 -0.25 -6.36
CA THR A 40 -21.62 -0.42 -5.19
C THR A 40 -20.81 -0.67 -3.92
N LEU A 41 -19.73 -1.47 -4.01
CA LEU A 41 -18.84 -1.67 -2.88
C LEU A 41 -18.18 -0.36 -2.44
N LEU A 42 -17.74 0.47 -3.38
CA LEU A 42 -17.14 1.77 -3.10
C LEU A 42 -18.16 2.73 -2.46
N ASP A 43 -19.40 2.74 -2.93
CA ASP A 43 -20.48 3.54 -2.35
C ASP A 43 -20.78 3.10 -0.89
N ALA A 44 -20.78 1.79 -0.62
CA ALA A 44 -20.93 1.27 0.73
C ALA A 44 -19.76 1.71 1.64
N LEU A 45 -18.53 1.66 1.15
CA LEU A 45 -17.34 2.09 1.88
C LEU A 45 -17.34 3.59 2.17
N LEU A 46 -17.87 4.41 1.26
CA LEU A 46 -17.99 5.86 1.42
C LEU A 46 -19.17 6.27 2.33
N SER A 47 -20.09 5.35 2.60
CA SER A 47 -21.22 5.63 3.48
C SER A 47 -20.77 6.13 4.85
N GLY A 48 -21.64 6.84 5.58
CA GLY A 48 -21.28 7.37 6.89
C GLY A 48 -20.15 8.41 6.87
N ARG A 49 -19.99 9.16 5.76
CA ARG A 49 -18.98 10.22 5.56
C ARG A 49 -17.52 9.73 5.70
N ARG A 50 -17.27 8.46 5.44
CA ARG A 50 -15.91 7.91 5.43
C ARG A 50 -15.11 8.45 4.26
N THR A 51 -13.80 8.42 4.40
CA THR A 51 -12.85 8.60 3.30
C THR A 51 -12.17 7.28 3.03
N VAL A 52 -12.27 6.81 1.80
CA VAL A 52 -11.63 5.56 1.37
C VAL A 52 -10.23 5.88 0.85
N LEU A 53 -9.22 5.18 1.36
CA LEU A 53 -7.83 5.18 0.91
C LEU A 53 -7.50 3.81 0.31
N VAL A 54 -6.86 3.77 -0.84
CA VAL A 54 -6.41 2.53 -1.49
C VAL A 54 -4.98 2.66 -1.99
N PRO A 55 -4.18 1.58 -2.05
CA PRO A 55 -2.97 1.57 -2.86
C PRO A 55 -3.36 1.65 -4.34
N SER A 56 -2.68 2.51 -5.08
CA SER A 56 -2.88 2.72 -6.53
C SER A 56 -1.54 2.64 -7.26
N PHE A 57 -0.78 1.58 -6.96
CA PHE A 57 0.57 1.39 -7.47
C PHE A 57 0.60 1.28 -8.98
N SER A 58 1.68 1.71 -9.57
CA SER A 58 1.86 1.85 -11.02
C SER A 58 3.30 1.57 -11.47
N GLU A 59 3.98 0.66 -10.75
CA GLU A 59 5.38 0.30 -11.01
C GLU A 59 5.60 -0.13 -12.46
N SER A 60 4.72 -0.99 -13.02
CA SER A 60 4.86 -1.50 -14.38
C SER A 60 4.78 -0.44 -15.47
N HIS A 61 4.25 0.74 -15.14
CA HIS A 61 4.07 1.85 -16.08
C HIS A 61 5.20 2.90 -16.00
N PHE A 62 5.76 3.11 -14.81
CA PHE A 62 6.62 4.26 -14.54
C PHE A 62 8.01 3.91 -14.02
N ASP A 63 8.33 2.63 -13.83
CA ASP A 63 9.66 2.22 -13.42
C ASP A 63 10.72 2.52 -14.49
N ALA A 64 11.97 2.67 -14.06
CA ALA A 64 13.10 2.93 -14.91
C ALA A 64 14.27 1.99 -14.59
N VAL A 65 15.19 1.84 -15.53
CA VAL A 65 16.44 1.10 -15.35
C VAL A 65 17.46 2.03 -14.67
N PRO A 66 18.04 1.62 -13.53
CA PRO A 66 19.01 2.46 -12.82
C PRO A 66 20.35 2.56 -13.55
N MET A 67 20.92 3.75 -13.60
CA MET A 67 22.33 3.92 -13.93
C MET A 67 23.21 3.28 -12.84
N ALA A 68 24.42 2.82 -13.18
CA ALA A 68 25.32 2.14 -12.23
C ALA A 68 25.59 2.98 -10.96
N ALA A 69 25.78 4.29 -11.12
CA ALA A 69 26.02 5.22 -10.01
C ALA A 69 24.80 5.39 -9.07
N MET A 70 23.61 4.96 -9.50
CA MET A 70 22.36 5.05 -8.73
C MET A 70 21.99 3.73 -8.04
N ARG A 71 22.88 2.76 -8.00
CA ARG A 71 22.65 1.42 -7.48
C ARG A 71 23.25 1.28 -6.07
N PRO A 72 22.45 1.26 -4.98
CA PRO A 72 22.97 0.90 -3.67
C PRO A 72 23.61 -0.49 -3.67
N ALA A 73 24.66 -0.69 -2.90
CA ALA A 73 25.36 -1.99 -2.83
C ALA A 73 24.47 -3.10 -2.25
N ARG A 74 23.47 -2.73 -1.43
CA ARG A 74 22.41 -3.60 -0.92
C ARG A 74 21.07 -2.88 -1.08
N ASN A 75 20.04 -3.51 -1.68
CA ASN A 75 18.76 -2.85 -1.96
C ASN A 75 17.61 -3.83 -2.26
N GLY A 76 17.69 -5.08 -1.83
CA GLY A 76 16.64 -6.07 -2.07
C GLY A 76 16.35 -6.34 -3.55
N VAL A 77 17.36 -6.22 -4.41
CA VAL A 77 17.25 -6.42 -5.86
C VAL A 77 18.56 -6.99 -6.43
N ASP A 78 18.45 -7.90 -7.38
CA ASP A 78 19.57 -8.30 -8.22
C ASP A 78 19.66 -7.36 -9.42
N TYR A 79 20.77 -6.67 -9.55
CA TYR A 79 20.97 -5.74 -10.66
C TYR A 79 21.17 -6.43 -12.01
N ALA A 80 21.46 -7.73 -12.03
CA ALA A 80 21.47 -8.53 -13.27
C ALA A 80 20.07 -8.57 -13.92
N ASP A 81 18.99 -8.45 -13.14
CA ASP A 81 17.61 -8.41 -13.64
C ASP A 81 17.34 -7.20 -14.55
N PHE A 82 18.19 -6.18 -14.52
CA PHE A 82 18.08 -5.01 -15.39
C PHE A 82 18.87 -5.13 -16.69
N ALA A 83 19.68 -6.19 -16.87
CA ALA A 83 20.47 -6.36 -18.07
C ALA A 83 19.59 -6.46 -19.32
N GLY A 84 19.89 -5.63 -20.32
CA GLY A 84 19.14 -5.61 -21.58
C GLY A 84 17.73 -5.04 -21.51
N LYS A 85 17.27 -4.58 -20.35
CA LYS A 85 15.96 -3.93 -20.22
C LYS A 85 16.07 -2.49 -20.67
N ILE A 86 15.22 -2.13 -21.63
CA ILE A 86 14.94 -0.74 -22.01
C ILE A 86 13.48 -0.52 -21.60
N ARG A 87 13.25 0.49 -20.79
CA ARG A 87 11.89 0.84 -20.39
C ARG A 87 11.59 2.24 -20.87
N ASP A 88 10.76 2.31 -21.90
CA ASP A 88 10.18 3.53 -22.42
C ASP A 88 8.75 3.70 -21.92
N GLY A 89 8.39 4.86 -21.43
CA GLY A 89 7.07 5.15 -20.92
C GLY A 89 6.92 6.61 -20.51
N PRO A 90 5.70 7.04 -20.21
CA PRO A 90 5.43 8.42 -19.82
C PRO A 90 6.01 8.75 -18.43
N GLU A 91 6.19 10.03 -18.15
CA GLU A 91 6.37 10.53 -16.80
C GLU A 91 5.05 10.40 -16.02
N TYR A 92 5.16 10.07 -14.72
CA TYR A 92 4.00 10.02 -13.84
C TYR A 92 3.40 11.42 -13.64
N THR A 93 2.07 11.48 -13.71
CA THR A 93 1.29 12.65 -13.30
C THR A 93 0.16 12.21 -12.38
N ILE A 94 -0.20 13.05 -11.40
CA ILE A 94 -1.26 12.75 -10.43
C ILE A 94 -2.60 12.43 -11.12
N GLY A 95 -2.89 13.08 -12.26
CA GLY A 95 -4.10 12.87 -13.04
C GLY A 95 -4.08 11.64 -13.96
N CYS A 96 -2.98 10.88 -14.02
CA CYS A 96 -2.94 9.69 -14.86
C CYS A 96 -3.83 8.58 -14.26
N GLY A 97 -4.64 7.95 -15.11
CA GLY A 97 -5.49 6.82 -14.72
C GLY A 97 -4.76 5.46 -14.68
N LEU A 98 -3.43 5.44 -14.88
CA LEU A 98 -2.66 4.20 -14.98
C LEU A 98 -2.33 3.65 -13.59
N ILE A 99 -2.71 2.40 -13.37
CA ILE A 99 -2.33 1.58 -12.19
C ILE A 99 -1.99 0.16 -12.64
N ASP A 100 -1.22 -0.54 -11.84
CA ASP A 100 -0.92 -1.94 -12.12
C ASP A 100 -2.18 -2.80 -12.06
N PRO A 101 -2.38 -3.72 -13.01
CA PRO A 101 -3.54 -4.61 -13.00
C PRO A 101 -3.67 -5.44 -11.71
N SER A 102 -2.56 -5.70 -11.03
CA SER A 102 -2.51 -6.41 -9.75
C SER A 102 -3.18 -5.66 -8.60
N MET A 103 -3.40 -4.35 -8.71
CA MET A 103 -4.14 -3.56 -7.72
C MET A 103 -5.63 -3.92 -7.68
N GLY A 104 -6.15 -4.44 -8.77
CA GLY A 104 -7.52 -4.91 -8.86
C GLY A 104 -8.55 -3.81 -9.14
N THR A 105 -9.82 -4.21 -9.12
CA THR A 105 -10.92 -3.37 -9.61
C THR A 105 -11.25 -2.21 -8.65
N VAL A 106 -11.16 -2.40 -7.33
CA VAL A 106 -11.56 -1.35 -6.37
C VAL A 106 -10.70 -0.09 -6.49
N PRO A 107 -9.36 -0.16 -6.51
CA PRO A 107 -8.53 1.02 -6.77
C PRO A 107 -8.77 1.64 -8.15
N ALA A 108 -8.96 0.81 -9.20
CA ALA A 108 -9.27 1.30 -10.55
C ALA A 108 -10.57 2.09 -10.58
N THR A 109 -11.62 1.58 -9.93
CA THR A 109 -12.91 2.27 -9.79
C THR A 109 -12.77 3.57 -9.02
N LEU A 110 -12.02 3.57 -7.90
CA LEU A 110 -11.85 4.75 -7.08
C LEU A 110 -11.17 5.89 -7.84
N ILE A 111 -10.06 5.62 -8.54
CA ILE A 111 -9.32 6.68 -9.25
C ILE A 111 -10.11 7.25 -10.44
N ALA A 112 -11.07 6.50 -10.98
CA ALA A 112 -11.94 6.95 -12.06
C ALA A 112 -13.08 7.87 -11.58
N ARG A 113 -13.36 7.89 -10.26
CA ARG A 113 -14.45 8.69 -9.69
C ARG A 113 -14.10 10.19 -9.63
N PRO A 114 -15.05 11.09 -9.93
CA PRO A 114 -14.89 12.52 -9.67
C PRO A 114 -14.57 12.80 -8.20
N GLY A 115 -13.60 13.68 -7.95
CA GLY A 115 -13.17 14.02 -6.60
C GLY A 115 -12.13 13.07 -6.00
N ALA A 116 -11.71 12.03 -6.72
CA ALA A 116 -10.58 11.21 -6.30
C ALA A 116 -9.28 12.03 -6.27
N CYS A 117 -8.52 11.89 -5.20
CA CYS A 117 -7.20 12.48 -5.03
C CYS A 117 -6.15 11.37 -5.07
N ARG A 118 -5.02 11.62 -5.74
CA ARG A 118 -3.90 10.66 -5.83
C ARG A 118 -2.61 11.32 -5.36
N GLY A 119 -1.75 10.56 -4.68
CA GLY A 119 -0.47 11.03 -4.16
C GLY A 119 0.61 11.17 -5.24
N GLN A 120 1.71 11.85 -4.89
CA GLN A 120 2.77 12.22 -5.83
C GLN A 120 3.88 11.17 -5.99
N HIS A 121 3.66 9.94 -5.52
CA HIS A 121 4.66 8.88 -5.67
C HIS A 121 4.43 8.10 -6.97
N PRO A 122 5.40 8.08 -7.92
CA PRO A 122 5.18 7.54 -9.26
C PRO A 122 5.02 6.02 -9.32
N LEU A 123 5.57 5.28 -8.38
CA LEU A 123 5.48 3.81 -8.35
C LEU A 123 4.41 3.34 -7.36
N ASP A 124 4.47 3.82 -6.12
CA ASP A 124 3.67 3.35 -4.99
C ASP A 124 2.68 4.42 -4.50
N SER A 125 1.98 5.11 -5.43
CA SER A 125 0.98 6.11 -5.04
C SER A 125 -0.18 5.49 -4.28
N PHE A 126 -0.78 6.30 -3.39
CA PHE A 126 -2.09 6.02 -2.81
C PHE A 126 -3.12 6.94 -3.44
N ALA A 127 -4.36 6.47 -3.51
CA ALA A 127 -5.50 7.27 -3.94
C ALA A 127 -6.58 7.27 -2.87
N ALA A 128 -7.28 8.40 -2.74
CA ALA A 128 -8.34 8.55 -1.76
C ALA A 128 -9.57 9.23 -2.37
N LEU A 129 -10.75 8.90 -1.82
CA LEU A 129 -12.02 9.52 -2.16
C LEU A 129 -12.84 9.73 -0.89
N GLY A 130 -13.46 10.89 -0.75
CA GLY A 130 -14.27 11.28 0.39
C GLY A 130 -13.80 12.58 1.05
N PRO A 131 -14.40 12.99 2.18
CA PRO A 131 -14.20 14.32 2.76
C PRO A 131 -12.75 14.69 3.11
N GLN A 132 -11.90 13.72 3.46
CA GLN A 132 -10.50 13.92 3.86
C GLN A 132 -9.49 13.47 2.77
N ALA A 133 -9.95 13.23 1.53
CA ALA A 133 -9.14 12.59 0.49
C ALA A 133 -7.85 13.39 0.18
N ALA A 134 -7.97 14.68 -0.06
CA ALA A 134 -6.84 15.55 -0.39
C ALA A 134 -5.80 15.57 0.75
N GLU A 135 -6.26 15.68 1.99
CA GLU A 135 -5.39 15.73 3.17
C GLU A 135 -4.63 14.42 3.42
N LEU A 136 -5.28 13.27 3.13
CA LEU A 136 -4.65 11.96 3.30
C LEU A 136 -3.46 11.75 2.36
N VAL A 137 -3.55 12.24 1.13
CA VAL A 137 -2.50 12.01 0.13
C VAL A 137 -1.51 13.16 -0.03
N ALA A 138 -1.80 14.34 0.55
CA ALA A 138 -1.01 15.56 0.35
C ALA A 138 0.47 15.44 0.70
N GLY A 139 0.81 14.66 1.73
CA GLY A 139 2.19 14.49 2.19
C GLY A 139 3.00 13.45 1.43
N GLN A 140 2.38 12.70 0.49
CA GLN A 140 3.11 11.66 -0.24
C GLN A 140 4.09 12.26 -1.25
N SER A 141 5.33 11.79 -1.21
CA SER A 141 6.40 12.18 -2.13
C SER A 141 7.28 10.98 -2.51
N THR A 142 8.23 11.19 -3.38
CA THR A 142 9.21 10.16 -3.78
C THR A 142 10.10 9.66 -2.65
N THR A 143 10.27 10.47 -1.59
CA THR A 143 11.10 10.19 -0.41
C THR A 143 10.27 10.07 0.87
N ASP A 144 8.97 10.00 0.74
CA ASP A 144 8.04 9.78 1.83
C ASP A 144 6.80 9.02 1.31
N VAL A 145 7.03 7.78 0.92
CA VAL A 145 6.01 6.94 0.28
C VAL A 145 4.83 6.64 1.22
N TYR A 146 5.07 6.55 2.54
CA TYR A 146 4.04 6.15 3.52
C TYR A 146 3.43 7.31 4.31
N ALA A 147 3.60 8.56 3.87
CA ALA A 147 2.90 9.71 4.45
C ALA A 147 1.37 9.50 4.54
N PRO A 148 0.68 8.93 3.52
CA PRO A 148 -0.76 8.66 3.62
C PRO A 148 -1.13 7.68 4.75
N LEU A 149 -0.27 6.72 5.07
CA LEU A 149 -0.51 5.76 6.15
C LEU A 149 -0.33 6.39 7.54
N ARG A 150 0.63 7.31 7.69
CA ARG A 150 0.75 8.12 8.92
C ARG A 150 -0.46 9.00 9.09
N ALA A 151 -0.89 9.69 8.03
CA ALA A 151 -2.10 10.51 8.05
C ALA A 151 -3.36 9.69 8.39
N LEU A 152 -3.47 8.46 7.89
CA LEU A 152 -4.53 7.51 8.25
C LEU A 152 -4.51 7.21 9.75
N ALA A 153 -3.35 6.84 10.29
CA ALA A 153 -3.19 6.48 11.71
C ALA A 153 -3.47 7.66 12.65
N GLU A 154 -2.97 8.86 12.31
CA GLU A 154 -3.20 10.09 13.08
C GLU A 154 -4.67 10.49 13.15
N ARG A 155 -5.45 10.19 12.10
CA ARG A 155 -6.89 10.47 12.04
C ARG A 155 -7.75 9.36 12.65
N GLY A 156 -7.15 8.38 13.34
CA GLY A 156 -7.87 7.23 13.91
C GLY A 156 -8.54 6.38 12.85
N GLY A 157 -7.88 6.23 11.70
CA GLY A 157 -8.36 5.42 10.60
C GLY A 157 -8.19 3.92 10.82
N THR A 158 -8.83 3.15 9.97
CA THR A 158 -8.86 1.68 10.00
C THR A 158 -8.25 1.10 8.73
N VAL A 159 -7.52 0.00 8.83
CA VAL A 159 -7.15 -0.83 7.67
C VAL A 159 -8.14 -1.98 7.57
N LEU A 160 -8.83 -2.10 6.43
CA LEU A 160 -9.85 -3.10 6.16
C LEU A 160 -9.35 -4.07 5.08
N LEU A 161 -9.18 -5.33 5.46
CA LEU A 161 -8.81 -6.43 4.58
C LEU A 161 -10.07 -7.20 4.20
N MET A 162 -10.45 -7.19 2.93
CA MET A 162 -11.66 -7.81 2.41
C MET A 162 -11.30 -9.06 1.60
N GLY A 163 -11.24 -10.21 2.27
CA GLY A 163 -10.87 -11.49 1.65
C GLY A 163 -9.42 -11.58 1.16
N VAL A 164 -8.54 -10.83 1.80
CA VAL A 164 -7.08 -10.87 1.60
C VAL A 164 -6.38 -11.00 2.94
N GLY A 165 -5.15 -11.51 2.94
CA GLY A 165 -4.34 -11.69 4.13
C GLY A 165 -3.45 -10.49 4.47
N LEU A 166 -2.71 -10.61 5.58
CA LEU A 166 -1.76 -9.59 6.05
C LEU A 166 -0.65 -9.29 5.04
N ASN A 167 -0.31 -10.22 4.15
CA ASN A 167 0.64 -9.98 3.07
C ASN A 167 0.18 -8.93 2.03
N ARG A 168 -1.07 -8.47 2.11
CA ARG A 168 -1.60 -7.35 1.33
C ARG A 168 -1.71 -6.05 2.14
N MET A 169 -1.45 -6.09 3.46
CA MET A 169 -1.58 -4.94 4.35
C MET A 169 -0.38 -3.99 4.21
N THR A 170 -0.44 -3.05 3.29
CA THR A 170 0.64 -2.08 3.03
C THR A 170 1.04 -1.27 4.27
N ALA A 171 0.13 -1.07 5.23
CA ALA A 171 0.42 -0.39 6.49
C ALA A 171 1.55 -1.04 7.30
N LEU A 172 1.82 -2.34 7.10
CA LEU A 172 2.92 -3.05 7.76
C LEU A 172 4.31 -2.63 7.24
N HIS A 173 4.41 -2.07 6.04
CA HIS A 173 5.66 -1.46 5.58
C HIS A 173 5.99 -0.15 6.32
N LEU A 174 4.98 0.61 6.77
CA LEU A 174 5.22 1.73 7.67
C LEU A 174 5.72 1.24 9.05
N ALA A 175 5.21 0.09 9.53
CA ALA A 175 5.72 -0.53 10.74
C ALA A 175 7.19 -0.99 10.59
N GLU A 176 7.59 -1.50 9.43
CA GLU A 176 9.00 -1.79 9.12
C GLU A 176 9.86 -0.52 9.22
N GLN A 177 9.44 0.59 8.62
CA GLN A 177 10.15 1.86 8.71
C GLN A 177 10.27 2.34 10.16
N GLN A 178 9.20 2.25 10.95
CA GLN A 178 9.18 2.64 12.36
C GLN A 178 10.03 1.69 13.25
N SER A 179 10.24 0.45 12.85
CA SER A 179 11.15 -0.49 13.53
C SER A 179 12.64 -0.21 13.26
N GLY A 180 12.95 0.83 12.46
CA GLY A 180 14.31 1.24 12.14
C GLY A 180 14.85 0.68 10.82
N ARG A 181 14.04 -0.03 10.03
CA ARG A 181 14.46 -0.48 8.68
C ARG A 181 14.36 0.68 7.71
N ARG A 182 15.39 0.87 6.89
CA ARG A 182 15.33 1.81 5.77
C ARG A 182 14.56 1.19 4.61
N LEU A 183 13.72 1.99 3.95
CA LEU A 183 12.98 1.57 2.78
C LEU A 183 13.93 1.34 1.60
N PHE A 184 13.57 0.40 0.73
CA PHE A 184 14.31 0.18 -0.51
C PHE A 184 14.17 1.36 -1.46
N VAL A 185 15.06 1.41 -2.42
CA VAL A 185 15.05 2.39 -3.51
C VAL A 185 14.67 1.70 -4.79
N ARG A 186 13.83 2.34 -5.57
CA ARG A 186 13.50 2.00 -6.95
C ARG A 186 13.71 3.23 -7.83
N TRP A 187 13.50 3.06 -9.10
CA TRP A 187 13.80 4.10 -10.08
C TRP A 187 12.58 4.36 -10.94
N THR A 188 12.36 5.63 -11.20
CA THR A 188 11.26 6.10 -12.04
C THR A 188 11.76 7.12 -13.05
N ARG A 189 10.94 7.40 -14.05
CA ARG A 189 11.24 8.44 -15.04
C ARG A 189 10.85 9.80 -14.52
N GLY A 190 11.73 10.73 -14.68
CA GLY A 190 11.47 12.15 -14.55
C GLY A 190 11.33 12.83 -15.91
N LYS A 191 11.28 14.15 -15.88
CA LYS A 191 11.22 14.99 -17.09
C LYS A 191 12.41 14.72 -18.00
N GLN A 192 12.17 14.75 -19.32
CA GLN A 192 13.21 14.63 -20.34
C GLN A 192 14.06 13.35 -20.26
N GLY A 193 13.48 12.25 -19.74
CA GLY A 193 14.17 10.97 -19.62
C GLY A 193 15.14 10.85 -18.43
N GLU A 194 15.15 11.82 -17.53
CA GLU A 194 15.88 11.73 -16.26
C GLU A 194 15.39 10.48 -15.47
N VAL A 195 16.34 9.80 -14.81
CA VAL A 195 16.03 8.72 -13.88
C VAL A 195 16.07 9.26 -12.45
N LYS A 196 15.00 9.09 -11.70
CA LYS A 196 14.89 9.51 -10.30
C LYS A 196 14.78 8.30 -9.38
N MET A 197 15.36 8.41 -8.19
CA MET A 197 15.22 7.42 -7.13
C MET A 197 13.99 7.71 -6.29
N VAL A 198 13.26 6.67 -5.90
CA VAL A 198 12.07 6.74 -5.07
C VAL A 198 12.09 5.64 -4.02
N GLU A 199 11.49 5.88 -2.87
CA GLU A 199 11.34 4.87 -1.82
C GLU A 199 10.28 3.81 -2.17
N THR A 200 10.45 2.59 -1.69
CA THR A 200 9.48 1.50 -1.81
C THR A 200 9.57 0.53 -0.65
N GLY A 201 8.55 -0.30 -0.49
CA GLY A 201 8.50 -1.34 0.54
C GLY A 201 9.37 -2.56 0.27
N SER A 202 9.46 -3.40 1.27
CA SER A 202 10.16 -4.67 1.24
C SER A 202 9.28 -5.82 0.70
N CYS A 203 9.60 -7.05 1.05
CA CYS A 203 8.77 -8.22 0.77
C CYS A 203 7.67 -8.34 1.84
N SER A 204 6.40 -8.40 1.42
CA SER A 204 5.24 -8.54 2.30
C SER A 204 4.82 -9.99 2.59
N GLU A 205 5.40 -10.98 1.90
CA GLU A 205 4.96 -12.37 1.99
C GLU A 205 5.20 -13.02 3.37
N GLY A 206 6.06 -12.43 4.20
CA GLY A 206 6.27 -12.85 5.58
C GLY A 206 5.33 -12.18 6.61
N PHE A 207 4.56 -11.17 6.23
CA PHE A 207 3.66 -10.44 7.14
C PHE A 207 2.59 -11.29 7.84
N PRO A 208 2.10 -12.41 7.28
CA PRO A 208 1.20 -13.30 8.03
C PRO A 208 1.77 -13.80 9.37
N ARG A 209 3.08 -13.81 9.56
CA ARG A 209 3.72 -14.20 10.84
C ARG A 209 3.47 -13.17 11.96
N LEU A 210 3.01 -11.97 11.62
CA LEU A 210 2.62 -10.95 12.60
C LEU A 210 1.21 -11.18 13.17
N GLU A 211 0.44 -12.13 12.60
CA GLU A 211 -0.93 -12.40 13.02
C GLU A 211 -1.09 -12.54 14.53
N PRO A 212 -0.23 -13.29 15.29
CA PRO A 212 -0.41 -13.43 16.72
C PRO A 212 -0.36 -12.10 17.49
N CYS A 213 0.47 -11.14 17.10
CA CYS A 213 0.56 -9.84 17.76
C CYS A 213 -0.54 -8.87 17.30
N LEU A 214 -1.15 -9.08 16.12
CA LEU A 214 -2.18 -8.23 15.54
C LEU A 214 -3.61 -8.71 15.87
N ARG A 215 -3.79 -10.01 16.17
CA ARG A 215 -5.09 -10.61 16.50
C ARG A 215 -5.87 -9.87 17.59
N PRO A 216 -5.26 -9.36 18.68
CA PRO A 216 -6.00 -8.63 19.71
C PRO A 216 -6.71 -7.36 19.20
N TYR A 217 -6.30 -6.81 18.06
CA TYR A 217 -6.86 -5.60 17.46
C TYR A 217 -7.84 -5.88 16.34
N ALA A 218 -7.99 -7.14 15.94
CA ALA A 218 -8.79 -7.54 14.78
C ALA A 218 -10.29 -7.56 15.11
N LEU A 219 -11.09 -6.85 14.30
CA LEU A 219 -12.55 -7.03 14.22
C LEU A 219 -12.87 -7.77 12.93
N THR A 220 -13.82 -8.70 12.97
CA THR A 220 -14.13 -9.53 11.80
C THR A 220 -15.61 -9.57 11.49
N ALA A 221 -15.95 -9.63 10.19
CA ALA A 221 -17.32 -9.86 9.70
C ALA A 221 -17.31 -10.71 8.43
N GLY A 222 -18.34 -11.52 8.22
CA GLY A 222 -18.54 -12.30 7.00
C GLY A 222 -19.44 -11.56 6.02
N VAL A 223 -19.05 -11.49 4.73
CA VAL A 223 -19.87 -10.92 3.65
C VAL A 223 -19.82 -11.86 2.44
N GLY A 224 -20.94 -12.56 2.16
CA GLY A 224 -20.91 -13.70 1.24
C GLY A 224 -19.96 -14.78 1.77
N ARG A 225 -19.03 -15.23 0.92
CA ARG A 225 -17.94 -16.14 1.33
C ARG A 225 -16.67 -15.39 1.79
N SER A 226 -16.65 -14.06 1.69
CA SER A 226 -15.48 -13.26 2.06
C SER A 226 -15.45 -13.04 3.57
N GLN A 227 -14.30 -13.29 4.18
CA GLN A 227 -13.98 -12.86 5.53
C GLN A 227 -13.35 -11.47 5.46
N TRP A 228 -13.94 -10.51 6.15
CA TRP A 228 -13.39 -9.17 6.31
C TRP A 228 -12.75 -9.03 7.67
N THR A 229 -11.60 -8.36 7.71
CA THR A 229 -10.89 -8.08 8.95
C THR A 229 -10.49 -6.61 8.98
N ALA A 230 -10.88 -5.92 10.03
CA ALA A 230 -10.56 -4.52 10.26
C ALA A 230 -9.55 -4.40 11.40
N TYR A 231 -8.60 -3.49 11.23
CA TYR A 231 -7.54 -3.20 12.19
C TYR A 231 -7.46 -1.68 12.40
N PRO A 232 -7.51 -1.16 13.64
CA PRO A 232 -7.20 0.24 13.91
C PRO A 232 -5.74 0.52 13.52
N ALA A 233 -5.54 1.50 12.61
CA ALA A 233 -4.25 1.68 11.95
C ALA A 233 -3.11 1.99 12.93
N LYS A 234 -3.34 2.90 13.87
CA LYS A 234 -2.31 3.36 14.82
C LYS A 234 -1.78 2.24 15.71
N GLU A 235 -2.67 1.50 16.34
CA GLU A 235 -2.36 0.41 17.26
C GLU A 235 -1.70 -0.75 16.54
N THR A 236 -2.19 -1.05 15.35
CA THR A 236 -1.67 -2.14 14.50
C THR A 236 -0.25 -1.86 14.03
N ILE A 237 0.01 -0.64 13.53
CA ILE A 237 1.35 -0.23 13.11
C ILE A 237 2.33 -0.28 14.30
N ALA A 238 1.91 0.23 15.47
CA ALA A 238 2.74 0.22 16.67
C ALA A 238 3.06 -1.20 17.15
N ALA A 239 2.04 -2.09 17.19
CA ALA A 239 2.24 -3.49 17.62
C ALA A 239 3.16 -4.25 16.64
N ALA A 240 2.97 -4.07 15.33
CA ALA A 240 3.82 -4.68 14.32
C ALA A 240 5.27 -4.15 14.40
N SER A 241 5.46 -2.85 14.57
CA SER A 241 6.79 -2.24 14.74
C SER A 241 7.51 -2.79 15.97
N ALA A 242 6.82 -2.92 17.10
CA ALA A 242 7.39 -3.51 18.30
C ALA A 242 7.79 -4.97 18.10
N ALA A 243 6.95 -5.78 17.44
CA ALA A 243 7.25 -7.17 17.11
C ALA A 243 8.47 -7.30 16.19
N MET A 244 8.57 -6.46 15.17
CA MET A 244 9.71 -6.43 14.24
C MET A 244 11.00 -5.94 14.90
N SER A 245 10.91 -5.06 15.90
CA SER A 245 12.06 -4.61 16.67
C SER A 245 12.57 -5.70 17.62
N ALA A 246 11.67 -6.49 18.21
CA ALA A 246 12.00 -7.61 19.10
C ALA A 246 12.57 -8.82 18.33
N ASP A 247 12.01 -9.12 17.16
CA ASP A 247 12.47 -10.18 16.26
C ASP A 247 12.54 -9.66 14.82
N PRO A 248 13.69 -9.16 14.37
CA PRO A 248 13.85 -8.69 12.99
C PRO A 248 13.58 -9.78 11.94
N GLY A 249 13.69 -11.05 12.27
CA GLY A 249 13.42 -12.18 11.37
C GLY A 249 11.93 -12.50 11.20
N ILE A 250 11.05 -11.96 12.03
CA ILE A 250 9.62 -12.33 12.06
C ILE A 250 8.91 -12.13 10.70
N THR A 251 9.34 -11.18 9.88
CA THR A 251 8.76 -10.89 8.57
C THR A 251 9.45 -11.60 7.40
N HIS A 252 10.37 -12.54 7.64
CA HIS A 252 10.98 -13.31 6.57
C HIS A 252 9.93 -14.21 5.90
N CYS A 253 9.82 -14.20 4.59
CA CYS A 253 8.89 -15.06 3.86
C CYS A 253 9.34 -16.55 3.91
N SER A 254 8.60 -17.43 3.24
CA SER A 254 8.92 -18.87 3.18
C SER A 254 10.09 -19.19 2.25
N ASP A 255 10.48 -18.28 1.39
CA ASP A 255 11.66 -18.40 0.53
C ASP A 255 12.91 -17.97 1.30
N ASN A 256 13.74 -18.94 1.68
CA ASN A 256 14.96 -18.71 2.45
C ASN A 256 16.00 -17.87 1.69
N ASP A 257 15.96 -17.86 0.37
CA ASP A 257 16.88 -17.13 -0.50
C ASP A 257 16.35 -15.74 -0.90
N CYS A 258 15.21 -15.34 -0.35
CA CYS A 258 14.59 -14.06 -0.68
C CYS A 258 15.51 -12.87 -0.35
N ILE A 259 16.10 -12.29 -1.39
CA ILE A 259 17.01 -11.14 -1.29
C ILE A 259 16.32 -9.92 -0.64
N ARG A 260 15.02 -9.71 -0.90
CA ARG A 260 14.25 -8.61 -0.30
C ARG A 260 14.09 -8.79 1.21
N CYS A 261 13.78 -9.98 1.68
CA CYS A 261 13.70 -10.28 3.10
C CYS A 261 15.05 -10.12 3.79
N ARG A 262 16.09 -10.76 3.24
CA ARG A 262 17.45 -10.71 3.77
C ARG A 262 17.93 -9.26 3.94
N ASP A 263 17.79 -8.45 2.90
CA ASP A 263 18.29 -7.09 2.87
C ASP A 263 17.47 -6.14 3.75
N SER A 264 16.14 -6.34 3.86
CA SER A 264 15.26 -5.59 4.76
C SER A 264 15.61 -5.86 6.22
N ILE A 265 15.73 -7.12 6.60
CA ILE A 265 16.10 -7.56 7.96
C ILE A 265 17.48 -7.03 8.36
N ALA A 266 18.41 -6.98 7.41
CA ALA A 266 19.73 -6.39 7.60
C ALA A 266 19.71 -4.84 7.69
N GLY A 267 18.56 -4.20 7.76
CA GLY A 267 18.37 -2.76 7.94
C GLY A 267 18.20 -1.95 6.65
N GLY A 268 17.93 -2.62 5.50
CA GLY A 268 17.63 -1.97 4.22
C GLY A 268 18.88 -1.57 3.42
N PRO A 269 18.78 -0.57 2.54
CA PRO A 269 19.84 -0.18 1.59
C PRO A 269 21.16 0.23 2.24
N ILE A 270 22.28 -0.11 1.58
CA ILE A 270 23.64 0.36 1.93
C ILE A 270 24.23 1.06 0.71
N GLY A 271 24.85 2.22 0.95
CA GLY A 271 25.53 3.04 -0.06
C GLY A 271 25.06 4.48 0.00
N SER A 272 25.83 5.38 -0.61
CA SER A 272 25.54 6.82 -0.68
C SER A 272 24.42 7.07 -1.70
N VAL A 273 23.18 6.85 -1.29
CA VAL A 273 22.03 7.27 -2.08
C VAL A 273 21.57 8.61 -1.52
N VAL A 274 21.96 9.69 -2.15
CA VAL A 274 21.35 11.00 -1.92
C VAL A 274 20.04 10.99 -2.69
N LEU A 275 18.95 10.67 -2.01
CA LEU A 275 17.62 11.00 -2.53
C LEU A 275 17.58 12.52 -2.59
N GLY A 276 17.69 13.07 -3.78
CA GLY A 276 17.66 14.52 -3.97
C GLY A 276 16.35 15.06 -3.44
N ASN A 277 16.40 15.92 -2.42
CA ASN A 277 15.28 16.74 -2.04
C ASN A 277 14.96 17.61 -3.26
N GLY A 278 13.89 17.22 -3.97
CA GLY A 278 13.34 18.03 -5.04
C GLY A 278 12.87 19.36 -4.45
N ALA A 279 13.50 20.42 -4.89
CA ALA A 279 13.05 21.80 -4.66
C ALA A 279 11.76 22.09 -5.44
#